data_a2faa34d46b999fa2826808e8f84ccd7
#
_entry.id   a2faa34d46b999fa2826808e8f84ccd7
#
_cell.length_a   1.000
_cell.length_b   1.000
_cell.length_c   1.000
_cell.angle_alpha   90.00
_cell.angle_beta   90.00
_cell.angle_gamma   90.00
#
_symmetry.space_group_name_H-M   'P 1'
#
loop_
_entity.id
_entity.type
_entity.pdbx_description
1 polymer ?
#
loop_
_entity_poly.entity_id
_entity_poly.type
_entity_poly.pdbx_seq_one_letter_code
_entity_poly.pdbx_strand_id
1 'polypeptide(L)'
;MARKKANNRMLVILLALIAVVCVALWYADKVEREGKAAAAAEQPADEAAEAAAATLAGEGTEAPDFTVEMIDGSKVALSELRGKVVLLNFGATWCPPCREELSHVQQQVIDRFAGEEFVFLPISRGEERAAVEAFRAKTGYAFPMGLDTDETIYKRYATRFIPRNFLIDRTGRVVKATVGYDDEEFAELLRAADAEIQQK
;
A
#
# COMPACT_ATOMS: atom_id res chain seq x y z
N MET A 1 2.03 38.79 65.67
CA MET A 1 2.57 38.93 64.29
C MET A 1 3.37 37.69 63.77
N ALA A 2 3.70 36.70 64.59
CA ALA A 2 4.47 35.52 64.16
C ALA A 2 3.70 34.48 63.33
N ARG A 3 2.39 34.31 63.52
CA ARG A 3 1.54 33.28 62.84
C ARG A 3 1.34 33.56 61.33
N LYS A 4 1.30 34.81 60.88
CA LYS A 4 1.17 35.21 59.47
C LYS A 4 2.42 34.91 58.64
N LYS A 5 3.64 35.00 59.25
CA LYS A 5 4.91 34.70 58.56
C LYS A 5 5.13 33.20 58.31
N ALA A 6 4.62 32.32 59.18
CA ALA A 6 4.73 30.86 59.07
C ALA A 6 3.83 30.34 57.89
N ASN A 7 2.61 30.87 57.73
CA ASN A 7 1.72 30.50 56.62
C ASN A 7 2.28 30.88 55.25
N ASN A 8 2.96 32.04 55.12
CA ASN A 8 3.53 32.45 53.85
C ASN A 8 4.76 31.59 53.43
N ARG A 9 5.56 31.14 54.40
CA ARG A 9 6.67 30.22 54.10
C ARG A 9 6.17 28.84 53.60
N MET A 10 5.15 28.30 54.25
CA MET A 10 4.56 27.03 53.88
C MET A 10 3.88 27.11 52.49
N LEU A 11 3.25 28.22 52.18
CA LEU A 11 2.64 28.47 50.87
C LEU A 11 3.69 28.55 49.75
N VAL A 12 4.82 29.25 50.02
CA VAL A 12 5.92 29.35 49.07
C VAL A 12 6.58 27.99 48.79
N ILE A 13 6.78 27.18 49.85
CA ILE A 13 7.32 25.81 49.69
C ILE A 13 6.33 24.95 48.87
N LEU A 14 5.04 25.03 49.13
CA LEU A 14 4.05 24.29 48.40
C LEU A 14 4.03 24.66 46.88
N LEU A 15 4.06 25.96 46.59
CA LEU A 15 4.12 26.44 45.21
C LEU A 15 5.41 26.02 44.51
N ALA A 16 6.56 26.03 45.22
CA ALA A 16 7.82 25.54 44.63
C ALA A 16 7.79 24.05 44.34
N LEU A 17 7.19 23.22 45.20
CA LEU A 17 6.98 21.79 44.96
C LEU A 17 6.07 21.53 43.77
N ILE A 18 4.96 22.26 43.65
CA ILE A 18 4.05 22.16 42.50
C ILE A 18 4.79 22.52 41.22
N ALA A 19 5.57 23.60 41.21
CA ALA A 19 6.34 23.99 40.05
C ALA A 19 7.37 22.91 39.61
N VAL A 20 8.07 22.28 40.56
CA VAL A 20 9.00 21.18 40.28
C VAL A 20 8.27 19.98 39.69
N VAL A 21 7.11 19.60 40.24
CA VAL A 21 6.29 18.50 39.72
C VAL A 21 5.80 18.82 38.31
N CYS A 22 5.31 20.04 38.07
CA CYS A 22 4.87 20.47 36.73
C CYS A 22 6.00 20.43 35.69
N VAL A 23 7.20 20.89 36.06
CA VAL A 23 8.39 20.82 35.19
C VAL A 23 8.80 19.38 34.93
N ALA A 24 8.76 18.51 35.93
CA ALA A 24 9.08 17.08 35.77
C ALA A 24 8.10 16.37 34.83
N LEU A 25 6.81 16.63 35.01
CA LEU A 25 5.75 16.07 34.14
C LEU A 25 5.85 16.60 32.70
N TRP A 26 6.12 17.88 32.53
CA TRP A 26 6.34 18.47 31.19
C TRP A 26 7.57 17.87 30.50
N TYR A 27 8.65 17.67 31.26
CA TYR A 27 9.88 17.06 30.72
C TYR A 27 9.66 15.59 30.34
N ALA A 28 8.95 14.83 31.17
CA ALA A 28 8.59 13.45 30.86
C ALA A 28 7.73 13.33 29.61
N ASP A 29 6.69 14.16 29.46
CA ASP A 29 5.84 14.22 28.27
C ASP A 29 6.64 14.64 27.01
N LYS A 30 7.57 15.57 27.16
CA LYS A 30 8.46 16.00 26.08
C LYS A 30 9.36 14.85 25.60
N VAL A 31 10.00 14.13 26.50
CA VAL A 31 10.89 12.99 26.19
C VAL A 31 10.09 11.85 25.53
N GLU A 32 8.87 11.58 26.01
CA GLU A 32 8.02 10.57 25.40
C GLU A 32 7.56 10.94 23.98
N ARG A 33 7.23 12.22 23.73
CA ARG A 33 6.88 12.72 22.39
C ARG A 33 8.07 12.67 21.43
N GLU A 34 9.24 13.07 21.88
CA GLU A 34 10.46 13.02 21.06
C GLU A 34 10.87 11.56 20.77
N GLY A 35 10.74 10.66 21.73
CA GLY A 35 10.97 9.23 21.55
C GLY A 35 9.99 8.58 20.55
N LYS A 36 8.70 8.92 20.64
CA LYS A 36 7.68 8.45 19.67
C LYS A 36 7.90 9.03 18.27
N ALA A 37 8.29 10.30 18.16
CA ALA A 37 8.60 10.94 16.89
C ALA A 37 9.84 10.33 16.22
N ALA A 38 10.89 10.01 16.99
CA ALA A 38 12.09 9.34 16.49
C ALA A 38 11.79 7.91 16.03
N ALA A 39 11.04 7.13 16.83
CA ALA A 39 10.62 5.78 16.46
C ALA A 39 9.69 5.75 15.23
N ALA A 40 8.80 6.74 15.09
CA ALA A 40 7.95 6.88 13.90
C ALA A 40 8.72 7.31 12.64
N ALA A 41 9.88 7.95 12.79
CA ALA A 41 10.73 8.35 11.66
C ALA A 41 11.65 7.21 11.16
N GLU A 42 12.01 6.26 12.03
CA GLU A 42 12.85 5.10 11.65
C GLU A 42 12.05 3.96 10.99
N GLN A 43 10.81 3.71 11.43
CA GLN A 43 9.97 2.63 10.91
C GLN A 43 9.68 2.71 9.39
N PRO A 44 9.29 3.85 8.80
CA PRO A 44 8.98 3.89 7.37
C PRO A 44 10.20 3.70 6.46
N ALA A 45 11.41 4.05 6.91
CA ALA A 45 12.63 3.82 6.14
C ALA A 45 13.01 2.34 6.08
N ASP A 46 12.86 1.62 7.19
CA ASP A 46 13.14 0.19 7.26
C ASP A 46 12.09 -0.61 6.47
N GLU A 47 10.81 -0.26 6.56
CA GLU A 47 9.74 -0.89 5.80
C GLU A 47 9.91 -0.67 4.30
N ALA A 48 10.27 0.54 3.87
CA ALA A 48 10.53 0.86 2.46
C ALA A 48 11.73 0.09 1.93
N ALA A 49 12.82 -0.02 2.71
CA ALA A 49 13.99 -0.82 2.34
C ALA A 49 13.65 -2.32 2.23
N GLU A 50 12.84 -2.82 3.14
CA GLU A 50 12.35 -4.20 3.14
C GLU A 50 11.44 -4.49 1.95
N ALA A 51 10.55 -3.55 1.61
CA ALA A 51 9.67 -3.61 0.46
C ALA A 51 10.47 -3.61 -0.86
N ALA A 52 11.49 -2.76 -0.95
CA ALA A 52 12.39 -2.71 -2.10
C ALA A 52 13.18 -4.02 -2.24
N ALA A 53 13.77 -4.53 -1.17
CA ALA A 53 14.49 -5.81 -1.16
C ALA A 53 13.60 -7.01 -1.52
N ALA A 54 12.30 -6.93 -1.25
CA ALA A 54 11.33 -7.96 -1.60
C ALA A 54 10.82 -7.85 -3.06
N THR A 55 11.16 -6.79 -3.80
CA THR A 55 10.75 -6.56 -5.18
C THR A 55 11.77 -7.20 -6.13
N LEU A 56 11.32 -8.14 -6.97
CA LEU A 56 12.15 -8.83 -7.96
C LEU A 56 12.02 -8.19 -9.35
N ALA A 57 10.80 -7.80 -9.75
CA ALA A 57 10.53 -7.09 -10.98
C ALA A 57 10.58 -5.57 -10.71
N GLY A 58 11.78 -5.00 -10.67
CA GLY A 58 11.99 -3.58 -10.39
C GLY A 58 11.68 -2.68 -11.59
N GLU A 59 11.55 -1.38 -11.33
CA GLU A 59 11.36 -0.36 -12.35
C GLU A 59 12.49 -0.38 -13.38
N GLY A 60 12.14 -0.20 -14.65
CA GLY A 60 13.06 -0.28 -15.79
C GLY A 60 13.42 -1.69 -16.25
N THR A 61 12.99 -2.76 -15.55
CA THR A 61 13.20 -4.14 -15.97
C THR A 61 12.08 -4.63 -16.89
N GLU A 62 12.32 -5.69 -17.65
CA GLU A 62 11.26 -6.38 -18.38
C GLU A 62 10.38 -7.13 -17.37
N ALA A 63 9.04 -6.98 -17.49
CA ALA A 63 8.09 -7.69 -16.65
C ALA A 63 8.16 -9.19 -16.95
N PRO A 64 8.36 -10.07 -15.94
CA PRO A 64 8.37 -11.51 -16.13
C PRO A 64 7.08 -12.01 -16.79
N ASP A 65 7.19 -12.69 -17.93
CA ASP A 65 6.02 -13.20 -18.64
C ASP A 65 5.35 -14.36 -17.87
N PHE A 66 4.03 -14.44 -18.00
CA PHE A 66 3.21 -15.50 -17.39
C PHE A 66 1.91 -15.68 -18.17
N THR A 67 1.25 -16.80 -17.93
CA THR A 67 -0.15 -17.00 -18.30
C THR A 67 -0.95 -17.24 -17.03
N VAL A 68 -2.00 -16.45 -16.80
CA VAL A 68 -2.91 -16.56 -15.66
C VAL A 68 -4.27 -17.10 -16.09
N GLU A 69 -4.83 -17.99 -15.28
CA GLU A 69 -6.23 -18.40 -15.43
C GLU A 69 -7.14 -17.42 -14.70
N MET A 70 -8.16 -16.94 -15.39
CA MET A 70 -9.15 -16.04 -14.83
C MET A 70 -10.29 -16.81 -14.15
N ILE A 71 -11.03 -16.17 -13.26
CA ILE A 71 -12.14 -16.83 -12.57
C ILE A 71 -13.28 -17.29 -13.52
N ASP A 72 -13.40 -16.72 -14.69
CA ASP A 72 -14.34 -17.15 -15.73
C ASP A 72 -13.86 -18.33 -16.57
N GLY A 73 -12.64 -18.84 -16.29
CA GLY A 73 -12.01 -19.95 -17.00
C GLY A 73 -11.21 -19.54 -18.24
N SER A 74 -11.23 -18.28 -18.64
CA SER A 74 -10.36 -17.77 -19.70
C SER A 74 -8.91 -17.72 -19.24
N LYS A 75 -7.98 -17.57 -20.19
CA LYS A 75 -6.54 -17.41 -19.89
C LYS A 75 -6.06 -16.11 -20.51
N VAL A 76 -5.16 -15.44 -19.78
CA VAL A 76 -4.50 -14.22 -20.24
C VAL A 76 -2.99 -14.41 -20.11
N ALA A 77 -2.27 -14.25 -21.21
CA ALA A 77 -0.82 -14.15 -21.20
C ALA A 77 -0.39 -12.68 -21.17
N LEU A 78 0.58 -12.33 -20.31
CA LEU A 78 1.07 -10.95 -20.25
C LEU A 78 1.68 -10.51 -21.60
N SER A 79 2.36 -11.42 -22.29
CA SER A 79 2.91 -11.18 -23.65
C SER A 79 1.84 -10.83 -24.69
N GLU A 80 0.60 -11.28 -24.53
CA GLU A 80 -0.52 -10.95 -25.43
C GLU A 80 -1.06 -9.53 -25.21
N LEU A 81 -0.67 -8.89 -24.12
CA LEU A 81 -1.06 -7.52 -23.75
C LEU A 81 -0.06 -6.47 -24.28
N ARG A 82 0.95 -6.86 -25.05
CA ARG A 82 1.87 -5.89 -25.68
C ARG A 82 1.09 -4.88 -26.53
N GLY A 83 1.53 -3.62 -26.51
CA GLY A 83 0.81 -2.50 -27.10
C GLY A 83 -0.19 -1.82 -26.16
N LYS A 84 -0.51 -2.44 -25.02
CA LYS A 84 -1.36 -1.85 -23.97
C LYS A 84 -0.55 -1.50 -22.74
N VAL A 85 -0.98 -0.50 -22.01
CA VAL A 85 -0.50 -0.21 -20.66
C VAL A 85 -1.22 -1.17 -19.68
N VAL A 86 -0.48 -1.87 -18.84
CA VAL A 86 -1.04 -2.86 -17.93
C VAL A 86 -0.78 -2.44 -16.49
N LEU A 87 -1.83 -2.33 -15.69
CA LEU A 87 -1.75 -2.27 -14.24
C LEU A 87 -1.96 -3.67 -13.67
N LEU A 88 -0.86 -4.37 -13.42
CA LEU A 88 -0.84 -5.67 -12.78
C LEU A 88 -0.89 -5.48 -11.25
N ASN A 89 -1.90 -6.06 -10.63
CA ASN A 89 -2.09 -6.00 -9.17
C ASN A 89 -2.07 -7.40 -8.57
N PHE A 90 -1.31 -7.59 -7.51
CA PHE A 90 -1.36 -8.81 -6.69
C PHE A 90 -1.97 -8.52 -5.34
N GLY A 91 -2.99 -9.26 -4.98
CA GLY A 91 -3.68 -9.14 -3.71
C GLY A 91 -4.22 -10.47 -3.20
N ALA A 92 -5.02 -10.41 -2.14
CA ALA A 92 -5.79 -11.54 -1.63
C ALA A 92 -7.09 -11.05 -0.97
N THR A 93 -8.10 -11.90 -0.96
CA THR A 93 -9.44 -11.53 -0.44
C THR A 93 -9.47 -11.31 1.08
N TRP A 94 -8.54 -11.93 1.80
CA TRP A 94 -8.36 -11.79 3.25
C TRP A 94 -7.51 -10.59 3.67
N CYS A 95 -6.81 -9.95 2.73
CA CYS A 95 -5.87 -8.85 2.99
C CYS A 95 -6.64 -7.50 3.12
N PRO A 96 -6.64 -6.84 4.29
CA PRO A 96 -7.40 -5.61 4.47
C PRO A 96 -6.98 -4.46 3.54
N PRO A 97 -5.68 -4.09 3.39
CA PRO A 97 -5.29 -3.03 2.48
C PRO A 97 -5.55 -3.37 1.00
N CYS A 98 -5.49 -4.65 0.61
CA CYS A 98 -5.86 -5.07 -0.74
C CYS A 98 -7.36 -4.84 -1.03
N ARG A 99 -8.20 -5.10 -0.06
CA ARG A 99 -9.66 -4.87 -0.17
C ARG A 99 -10.00 -3.38 -0.23
N GLU A 100 -9.26 -2.56 0.49
CA GLU A 100 -9.40 -1.12 0.45
C GLU A 100 -9.04 -0.59 -0.94
N GLU A 101 -7.88 -0.93 -1.46
CA GLU A 101 -7.46 -0.60 -2.82
C GLU A 101 -8.52 -1.02 -3.86
N LEU A 102 -8.98 -2.28 -3.83
CA LEU A 102 -9.98 -2.78 -4.77
C LEU A 102 -11.32 -2.04 -4.69
N SER A 103 -11.66 -1.43 -3.55
CA SER A 103 -12.89 -0.64 -3.42
C SER A 103 -12.87 0.65 -4.24
N HIS A 104 -11.68 1.16 -4.57
CA HIS A 104 -11.48 2.37 -5.39
C HIS A 104 -11.31 2.05 -6.88
N VAL A 105 -11.02 0.80 -7.23
CA VAL A 105 -10.67 0.38 -8.60
C VAL A 105 -11.76 0.69 -9.62
N GLN A 106 -13.05 0.47 -9.30
CA GLN A 106 -14.10 0.72 -10.27
C GLN A 106 -14.06 2.16 -10.79
N GLN A 107 -14.06 3.13 -9.88
CA GLN A 107 -14.12 4.54 -10.22
C GLN A 107 -12.76 5.09 -10.69
N GLN A 108 -11.71 4.76 -9.95
CA GLN A 108 -10.40 5.39 -10.17
C GLN A 108 -9.59 4.73 -11.28
N VAL A 109 -9.91 3.49 -11.66
CA VAL A 109 -9.16 2.73 -12.68
C VAL A 109 -10.07 2.38 -13.86
N ILE A 110 -11.14 1.61 -13.64
CA ILE A 110 -11.95 1.07 -14.73
C ILE A 110 -12.68 2.19 -15.47
N ASP A 111 -13.37 3.07 -14.74
CA ASP A 111 -14.13 4.16 -15.34
C ASP A 111 -13.20 5.25 -15.93
N ARG A 112 -12.06 5.49 -15.27
CA ARG A 112 -11.06 6.49 -15.70
C ARG A 112 -10.40 6.14 -17.03
N PHE A 113 -10.03 4.88 -17.21
CA PHE A 113 -9.31 4.41 -18.40
C PHE A 113 -10.23 3.68 -19.40
N ALA A 114 -11.54 3.87 -19.28
CA ALA A 114 -12.51 3.26 -20.18
C ALA A 114 -12.28 3.73 -21.62
N GLY A 115 -12.07 2.77 -22.53
CA GLY A 115 -11.82 3.04 -23.95
C GLY A 115 -10.38 3.29 -24.33
N GLU A 116 -9.46 3.33 -23.36
CA GLU A 116 -8.02 3.43 -23.59
C GLU A 116 -7.37 2.06 -23.83
N GLU A 117 -6.18 2.05 -24.44
CA GLU A 117 -5.33 0.85 -24.58
C GLU A 117 -4.69 0.52 -23.21
N PHE A 118 -5.56 0.23 -22.24
CA PHE A 118 -5.21 -0.04 -20.86
C PHE A 118 -5.87 -1.31 -20.37
N VAL A 119 -5.17 -2.06 -19.51
CA VAL A 119 -5.69 -3.28 -18.86
C VAL A 119 -5.40 -3.23 -17.36
N PHE A 120 -6.44 -3.35 -16.54
CA PHE A 120 -6.29 -3.68 -15.13
C PHE A 120 -6.33 -5.20 -14.96
N LEU A 121 -5.27 -5.78 -14.43
CA LEU A 121 -5.12 -7.23 -14.25
C LEU A 121 -4.87 -7.58 -12.78
N PRO A 122 -5.93 -7.69 -11.96
CA PRO A 122 -5.81 -8.13 -10.58
C PRO A 122 -5.68 -9.65 -10.52
N ILE A 123 -4.70 -10.12 -9.75
CA ILE A 123 -4.41 -11.54 -9.53
C ILE A 123 -4.49 -11.83 -8.03
N SER A 124 -5.36 -12.75 -7.65
CA SER A 124 -5.43 -13.29 -6.30
C SER A 124 -4.33 -14.34 -6.11
N ARG A 125 -3.41 -14.07 -5.16
CA ARG A 125 -2.30 -14.97 -4.87
C ARG A 125 -2.60 -15.91 -3.71
N GLY A 126 -2.25 -17.18 -3.85
CA GLY A 126 -2.32 -18.17 -2.78
C GLY A 126 -3.74 -18.51 -2.34
N GLU A 127 -4.74 -18.31 -3.20
CA GLU A 127 -6.14 -18.55 -2.89
C GLU A 127 -6.79 -19.49 -3.91
N GLU A 128 -7.69 -20.31 -3.41
CA GLU A 128 -8.51 -21.17 -4.25
C GLU A 128 -9.61 -20.37 -4.96
N ARG A 129 -9.98 -20.80 -6.16
CA ARG A 129 -11.05 -20.20 -6.99
C ARG A 129 -12.31 -19.87 -6.18
N ALA A 130 -12.79 -20.81 -5.38
CA ALA A 130 -14.03 -20.66 -4.61
C ALA A 130 -13.99 -19.46 -3.63
N ALA A 131 -12.84 -19.14 -3.04
CA ALA A 131 -12.67 -17.99 -2.16
C ALA A 131 -12.78 -16.68 -2.95
N VAL A 132 -12.16 -16.59 -4.11
CA VAL A 132 -12.18 -15.40 -4.97
C VAL A 132 -13.57 -15.18 -5.56
N GLU A 133 -14.27 -16.25 -5.99
CA GLU A 133 -15.66 -16.18 -6.47
C GLU A 133 -16.61 -15.70 -5.37
N ALA A 134 -16.49 -16.24 -4.15
CA ALA A 134 -17.30 -15.81 -3.01
C ALA A 134 -17.04 -14.33 -2.65
N PHE A 135 -15.80 -13.88 -2.70
CA PHE A 135 -15.43 -12.49 -2.49
C PHE A 135 -16.06 -11.58 -3.55
N ARG A 136 -15.92 -11.92 -4.83
CA ARG A 136 -16.50 -11.17 -5.94
C ARG A 136 -18.02 -11.09 -5.86
N ALA A 137 -18.69 -12.20 -5.53
CA ALA A 137 -20.13 -12.23 -5.34
C ALA A 137 -20.58 -11.33 -4.17
N LYS A 138 -19.80 -11.28 -3.08
CA LYS A 138 -20.09 -10.44 -1.92
C LYS A 138 -19.88 -8.95 -2.19
N THR A 139 -18.84 -8.59 -2.94
CA THR A 139 -18.47 -7.19 -3.19
C THR A 139 -19.18 -6.61 -4.41
N GLY A 140 -19.65 -7.44 -5.33
CA GLY A 140 -20.29 -7.01 -6.59
C GLY A 140 -19.30 -6.49 -7.64
N TYR A 141 -17.99 -6.73 -7.47
CA TYR A 141 -17.00 -6.28 -8.44
C TYR A 141 -17.20 -6.93 -9.81
N ALA A 142 -17.23 -6.09 -10.85
CA ALA A 142 -17.46 -6.53 -12.23
C ALA A 142 -16.16 -6.80 -13.01
N PHE A 143 -15.03 -6.25 -12.56
CA PHE A 143 -13.74 -6.44 -13.23
C PHE A 143 -13.26 -7.90 -13.14
N PRO A 144 -12.51 -8.38 -14.16
CA PRO A 144 -11.97 -9.74 -14.15
C PRO A 144 -10.93 -9.92 -13.02
N MET A 145 -10.78 -11.14 -12.52
CA MET A 145 -9.78 -11.50 -11.51
C MET A 145 -9.07 -12.77 -11.92
N GLY A 146 -7.74 -12.76 -11.85
CA GLY A 146 -6.87 -13.92 -12.10
C GLY A 146 -6.60 -14.73 -10.84
N LEU A 147 -6.15 -15.96 -11.03
CA LEU A 147 -5.85 -16.92 -9.97
C LEU A 147 -4.38 -17.34 -10.05
N ASP A 148 -3.65 -17.15 -8.97
CA ASP A 148 -2.28 -17.65 -8.77
C ASP A 148 -2.23 -18.47 -7.48
N THR A 149 -2.93 -19.62 -7.49
CA THR A 149 -3.19 -20.44 -6.32
C THR A 149 -1.91 -20.97 -5.68
N ASP A 150 -0.89 -21.28 -6.47
CA ASP A 150 0.41 -21.78 -6.02
C ASP A 150 1.50 -20.69 -5.87
N GLU A 151 1.11 -19.44 -6.10
CA GLU A 151 1.98 -18.24 -6.06
C GLU A 151 3.15 -18.27 -7.06
N THR A 152 3.07 -19.06 -8.11
CA THR A 152 4.17 -19.20 -9.08
C THR A 152 4.35 -17.95 -9.94
N ILE A 153 3.27 -17.20 -10.20
CA ILE A 153 3.32 -15.92 -10.90
C ILE A 153 3.87 -14.85 -9.96
N TYR A 154 3.27 -14.70 -8.79
CA TYR A 154 3.68 -13.70 -7.79
C TYR A 154 5.18 -13.78 -7.45
N LYS A 155 5.72 -14.99 -7.25
CA LYS A 155 7.13 -15.23 -6.90
C LYS A 155 8.13 -14.81 -7.99
N ARG A 156 7.68 -14.48 -9.20
CA ARG A 156 8.53 -13.86 -10.24
C ARG A 156 8.64 -12.35 -10.06
N TYR A 157 7.67 -11.73 -9.40
CA TYR A 157 7.56 -10.27 -9.20
C TYR A 157 8.02 -9.82 -7.83
N ALA A 158 7.76 -10.64 -6.79
CA ALA A 158 8.07 -10.31 -5.41
C ALA A 158 8.19 -11.55 -4.52
N THR A 159 8.86 -11.37 -3.38
CA THR A 159 8.99 -12.45 -2.38
C THR A 159 7.95 -12.35 -1.27
N ARG A 160 7.46 -11.15 -0.96
CA ARG A 160 6.48 -10.90 0.11
C ARG A 160 5.76 -9.56 -0.04
N PHE A 161 4.78 -9.32 0.82
CA PHE A 161 3.89 -8.16 0.92
C PHE A 161 2.84 -8.08 -0.20
N ILE A 162 1.64 -7.69 0.17
CA ILE A 162 0.51 -7.35 -0.70
C ILE A 162 -0.31 -6.22 -0.04
N PRO A 163 -1.02 -5.38 -0.81
CA PRO A 163 -1.08 -5.41 -2.27
C PRO A 163 0.25 -5.01 -2.91
N ARG A 164 0.46 -5.46 -4.14
CA ARG A 164 1.55 -4.99 -5.00
C ARG A 164 1.03 -4.60 -6.35
N ASN A 165 1.48 -3.45 -6.83
CA ASN A 165 1.15 -2.98 -8.17
C ASN A 165 2.41 -2.87 -9.01
N PHE A 166 2.27 -3.26 -10.27
CA PHE A 166 3.29 -3.09 -11.30
C PHE A 166 2.62 -2.44 -12.51
N LEU A 167 2.98 -1.17 -12.76
CA LEU A 167 2.60 -0.51 -13.99
C LEU A 167 3.57 -0.92 -15.08
N ILE A 168 3.05 -1.48 -16.16
CA ILE A 168 3.83 -2.04 -17.27
C ILE A 168 3.47 -1.27 -18.53
N ASP A 169 4.47 -0.77 -19.24
CA ASP A 169 4.30 -0.05 -20.49
C ASP A 169 3.92 -0.96 -21.66
N ARG A 170 3.67 -0.34 -22.83
CA ARG A 170 3.31 -1.05 -24.06
C ARG A 170 4.37 -2.02 -24.56
N THR A 171 5.64 -1.80 -24.17
CA THR A 171 6.77 -2.67 -24.55
C THR A 171 6.93 -3.84 -23.57
N GLY A 172 6.25 -3.81 -22.43
CA GLY A 172 6.31 -4.81 -21.39
C GLY A 172 7.36 -4.56 -20.32
N ARG A 173 7.81 -3.31 -20.16
CA ARG A 173 8.74 -2.92 -19.09
C ARG A 173 7.96 -2.37 -17.90
N VAL A 174 8.44 -2.67 -16.70
CA VAL A 174 7.90 -2.11 -15.46
C VAL A 174 8.28 -0.63 -15.38
N VAL A 175 7.29 0.25 -15.36
CA VAL A 175 7.46 1.71 -15.24
C VAL A 175 7.44 2.14 -13.78
N LYS A 176 6.53 1.56 -12.99
CA LYS A 176 6.38 1.86 -11.56
C LYS A 176 5.98 0.60 -10.81
N ALA A 177 6.53 0.42 -9.60
CA ALA A 177 6.18 -0.66 -8.69
C ALA A 177 5.85 -0.09 -7.30
N THR A 178 4.71 -0.49 -6.72
CA THR A 178 4.29 -0.05 -5.37
C THR A 178 4.02 -1.23 -4.45
N VAL A 179 4.06 -0.99 -3.15
CA VAL A 179 3.88 -1.98 -2.09
C VAL A 179 2.96 -1.44 -1.00
N GLY A 180 1.90 -2.17 -0.70
CA GLY A 180 0.88 -1.68 0.21
C GLY A 180 -0.13 -0.79 -0.51
N TYR A 181 -1.02 -0.19 0.26
CA TYR A 181 -2.00 0.76 -0.25
C TYR A 181 -1.94 2.05 0.58
N ASP A 182 -1.74 3.13 -0.11
CA ASP A 182 -1.86 4.50 0.36
C ASP A 182 -2.51 5.33 -0.74
N ASP A 183 -3.45 6.23 -0.39
CA ASP A 183 -4.23 7.00 -1.36
C ASP A 183 -3.36 7.90 -2.23
N GLU A 184 -2.31 8.51 -1.68
CA GLU A 184 -1.41 9.42 -2.41
C GLU A 184 -0.51 8.64 -3.37
N GLU A 185 0.09 7.54 -2.91
CA GLU A 185 0.91 6.65 -3.74
C GLU A 185 0.09 6.03 -4.88
N PHE A 186 -1.14 5.59 -4.58
CA PHE A 186 -2.05 5.07 -5.61
C PHE A 186 -2.42 6.13 -6.64
N ALA A 187 -2.70 7.37 -6.21
CA ALA A 187 -2.94 8.46 -7.13
C ALA A 187 -1.71 8.78 -8.00
N GLU A 188 -0.49 8.67 -7.47
CA GLU A 188 0.74 8.80 -8.25
C GLU A 188 0.91 7.68 -9.29
N LEU A 189 0.61 6.43 -8.90
CA LEU A 189 0.62 5.29 -9.81
C LEU A 189 -0.34 5.51 -10.99
N LEU A 190 -1.54 6.03 -10.72
CA LEU A 190 -2.52 6.34 -11.76
C LEU A 190 -2.11 7.53 -12.64
N ARG A 191 -1.42 8.54 -12.10
CA ARG A 191 -0.82 9.61 -12.92
C ARG A 191 0.28 9.08 -13.85
N ALA A 192 1.07 8.13 -13.39
CA ALA A 192 2.05 7.46 -14.24
C ALA A 192 1.36 6.66 -15.36
N ALA A 193 0.25 5.98 -15.05
CA ALA A 193 -0.54 5.28 -16.07
C ALA A 193 -1.10 6.24 -17.14
N ASP A 194 -1.63 7.41 -16.75
CA ASP A 194 -2.06 8.43 -17.72
C ASP A 194 -0.91 8.86 -18.64
N ALA A 195 0.27 9.08 -18.08
CA ALA A 195 1.44 9.49 -18.85
C ALA A 195 1.84 8.42 -19.90
N GLU A 196 1.83 7.13 -19.51
CA GLU A 196 2.13 6.02 -20.42
C GLU A 196 1.06 5.82 -21.51
N ILE A 197 -0.21 6.04 -21.17
CA ILE A 197 -1.32 5.97 -22.14
C ILE A 197 -1.19 7.06 -23.22
N GLN A 198 -0.74 8.27 -22.83
CA GLN A 198 -0.58 9.41 -23.73
C GLN A 198 0.67 9.31 -24.62
N GLN A 199 1.67 8.51 -24.28
CA GLN A 199 2.83 8.23 -25.13
C GLN A 199 2.39 7.33 -26.29
N LYS A 200 2.32 7.88 -27.52
CA LYS A 200 1.98 7.17 -28.75
C LYS A 200 3.20 6.62 -29.45
#